data_4ebc18129815b2d75b3233679746153c
#
_entry.id   4ebc18129815b2d75b3233679746153c
#
_cell.length_a   1.000
_cell.length_b   1.000
_cell.length_c   1.000
_cell.angle_alpha   90.00
_cell.angle_beta   90.00
_cell.angle_gamma   90.00
#
_symmetry.space_group_name_H-M   'P 1'
#
loop_
_entity.id
_entity.type
_entity.pdbx_description
1 polymer ?
#
loop_
_entity_poly.entity_id
_entity_poly.type
_entity_poly.pdbx_seq_one_letter_code
_entity_poly.pdbx_strand_id
1 'polypeptide(L)'
;DSDNNRHPANMASFLFSLRDNQNLKNVNQNKIDFNELLQDDEQFKIVFVLFYTAIIYHIPQIVKLQQLPLPRHISLSGNGSKVIKIISTDTSILSSYTKKIFEMVIGQNFGTNPLGIIGLDKEGCKESTCKGGILGSEPDGNLEKQVILKSSGDELMSNVVFGSIDEAYKKTVEQSTQKFFEFFFSLCSKFSMKDNFGITNNSIDTVRQYCNQDLGTFINRGLDIQRKDYEDSDPLRETLFFYPLKGFLSNLINNLND
;
A
#
# COMPACT_ATOMS: atom_id res chain seq x y z
N ASP A 1 -36.55 6.21 -9.01
CA ASP A 1 -35.83 4.95 -9.18
C ASP A 1 -34.38 5.21 -8.89
N SER A 2 -34.00 4.86 -7.69
CA SER A 2 -32.81 5.35 -7.02
C SER A 2 -31.73 4.28 -7.04
N ASP A 3 -30.76 4.42 -7.92
CA ASP A 3 -29.47 3.72 -7.83
C ASP A 3 -28.65 4.33 -6.70
N ASN A 4 -28.95 3.92 -5.47
CA ASN A 4 -28.23 4.31 -4.26
C ASN A 4 -26.96 3.46 -4.05
N ASN A 5 -26.32 2.95 -5.08
CA ASN A 5 -25.03 2.30 -5.02
C ASN A 5 -23.89 3.31 -5.19
N ARG A 6 -23.79 4.24 -4.24
CA ARG A 6 -22.59 5.06 -4.09
C ARG A 6 -21.51 4.20 -3.44
N HIS A 7 -20.66 3.58 -4.25
CA HIS A 7 -19.51 2.82 -3.78
C HIS A 7 -18.61 3.70 -2.88
N PRO A 8 -18.16 3.21 -1.71
CA PRO A 8 -17.22 3.91 -0.84
C PRO A 8 -15.93 4.33 -1.55
N ALA A 9 -15.48 3.58 -2.56
CA ALA A 9 -14.37 3.96 -3.42
C ALA A 9 -14.60 5.30 -4.14
N ASN A 10 -15.85 5.64 -4.47
CA ASN A 10 -16.20 6.91 -5.07
C ASN A 10 -16.20 8.05 -4.03
N MET A 11 -16.51 7.74 -2.77
CA MET A 11 -16.48 8.72 -1.69
C MET A 11 -15.05 9.17 -1.40
N ALA A 12 -14.10 8.26 -1.29
CA ALA A 12 -12.69 8.60 -1.09
C ALA A 12 -12.15 9.43 -2.27
N SER A 13 -12.41 9.03 -3.52
CA SER A 13 -12.05 9.80 -4.71
C SER A 13 -12.71 11.18 -4.71
N PHE A 14 -13.97 11.26 -4.30
CA PHE A 14 -14.71 12.51 -4.19
C PHE A 14 -14.09 13.42 -3.12
N LEU A 15 -13.81 12.91 -1.93
CA LEU A 15 -13.18 13.67 -0.84
C LEU A 15 -11.78 14.15 -1.22
N PHE A 16 -10.98 13.33 -1.91
CA PHE A 16 -9.66 13.74 -2.42
C PHE A 16 -9.78 14.76 -3.55
N SER A 17 -10.79 14.66 -4.41
CA SER A 17 -11.04 15.65 -5.47
C SER A 17 -11.54 16.98 -4.93
N LEU A 18 -12.32 16.99 -3.85
CA LEU A 18 -12.75 18.21 -3.18
C LEU A 18 -11.57 19.06 -2.69
N ARG A 19 -10.50 18.43 -2.23
CA ARG A 19 -9.29 19.11 -1.78
C ARG A 19 -8.54 19.80 -2.93
N ASP A 20 -8.53 19.19 -4.12
CA ASP A 20 -7.83 19.72 -5.29
C ASP A 20 -8.69 20.68 -6.12
N ASN A 21 -10.00 20.77 -5.84
CA ASN A 21 -10.91 21.64 -6.55
C ASN A 21 -10.81 23.07 -6.05
N GLN A 22 -10.22 23.95 -6.85
CA GLN A 22 -10.04 25.37 -6.51
C GLN A 22 -11.35 26.11 -6.24
N ASN A 23 -12.45 25.70 -6.90
CA ASN A 23 -13.76 26.34 -6.71
C ASN A 23 -14.33 26.07 -5.30
N LEU A 24 -14.01 24.92 -4.69
CA LEU A 24 -14.43 24.60 -3.35
C LEU A 24 -13.53 25.21 -2.28
N LYS A 25 -12.29 25.56 -2.61
CA LYS A 25 -11.41 26.32 -1.69
C LYS A 25 -11.97 27.70 -1.36
N ASN A 26 -12.73 28.30 -2.26
CA ASN A 26 -13.32 29.62 -2.07
C ASN A 26 -14.61 29.56 -1.23
N VAL A 27 -15.28 28.41 -1.17
CA VAL A 27 -16.52 28.22 -0.37
C VAL A 27 -16.19 27.81 1.06
N ASN A 28 -15.05 27.20 1.30
CA ASN A 28 -14.66 26.66 2.59
C ASN A 28 -13.62 27.58 3.27
N GLN A 29 -14.10 28.67 3.88
CA GLN A 29 -13.26 29.55 4.71
C GLN A 29 -12.71 28.83 5.95
N ASN A 30 -13.38 27.76 6.40
CA ASN A 30 -12.88 26.83 7.42
C ASN A 30 -12.26 25.62 6.70
N LYS A 31 -10.96 25.61 6.60
CA LYS A 31 -10.20 24.49 6.01
C LYS A 31 -10.46 23.22 6.83
N ILE A 32 -11.36 22.37 6.38
CA ILE A 32 -11.46 21.01 6.90
C ILE A 32 -10.22 20.26 6.41
N ASP A 33 -9.29 19.98 7.29
CA ASP A 33 -8.19 19.06 6.99
C ASP A 33 -8.70 17.62 7.23
N PHE A 34 -9.05 16.95 6.14
CA PHE A 34 -9.49 15.56 6.19
C PHE A 34 -8.41 14.62 6.79
N ASN A 35 -7.14 15.00 6.75
CA ASN A 35 -6.13 14.19 7.40
C ASN A 35 -6.28 14.27 8.92
N GLU A 36 -6.55 15.45 9.48
CA GLU A 36 -6.80 15.59 10.91
C GLU A 36 -8.06 14.82 11.32
N LEU A 37 -9.14 14.94 10.54
CA LEU A 37 -10.38 14.22 10.83
C LEU A 37 -10.20 12.70 10.83
N LEU A 38 -9.44 12.17 9.86
CA LEU A 38 -9.20 10.72 9.73
C LEU A 38 -8.12 10.22 10.69
N GLN A 39 -7.25 11.09 11.20
CA GLN A 39 -6.23 10.72 12.19
C GLN A 39 -6.86 10.32 13.54
N ASP A 40 -8.00 10.88 13.91
CA ASP A 40 -8.68 10.56 15.16
C ASP A 40 -9.56 9.32 15.06
N ASP A 41 -9.85 8.87 13.83
CA ASP A 41 -10.61 7.65 13.59
C ASP A 41 -9.69 6.42 13.55
N GLU A 42 -9.73 5.65 14.62
CA GLU A 42 -8.90 4.45 14.79
C GLU A 42 -9.18 3.38 13.72
N GLN A 43 -10.44 3.23 13.33
CA GLN A 43 -10.87 2.23 12.36
C GLN A 43 -10.36 2.57 10.96
N PHE A 44 -10.46 3.83 10.54
CA PHE A 44 -9.84 4.28 9.30
C PHE A 44 -8.32 4.17 9.35
N LYS A 45 -7.73 4.57 10.46
CA LYS A 45 -6.27 4.53 10.62
C LYS A 45 -5.70 3.12 10.43
N ILE A 46 -6.34 2.08 11.00
CA ILE A 46 -5.83 0.70 10.83
C ILE A 46 -5.89 0.24 9.39
N VAL A 47 -6.88 0.67 8.60
CA VAL A 47 -6.96 0.37 7.16
C VAL A 47 -5.75 0.96 6.42
N PHE A 48 -5.40 2.21 6.71
CA PHE A 48 -4.23 2.86 6.11
C PHE A 48 -2.92 2.22 6.56
N VAL A 49 -2.80 1.84 7.84
CA VAL A 49 -1.64 1.12 8.36
C VAL A 49 -1.48 -0.23 7.67
N LEU A 50 -2.56 -0.98 7.49
CA LEU A 50 -2.54 -2.26 6.78
C LEU A 50 -2.10 -2.07 5.32
N PHE A 51 -2.66 -1.10 4.63
CA PHE A 51 -2.30 -0.78 3.23
C PHE A 51 -0.84 -0.35 3.11
N TYR A 52 -0.38 0.55 3.98
CA TYR A 52 1.02 0.95 4.05
C TYR A 52 1.94 -0.25 4.29
N THR A 53 1.56 -1.11 5.25
CA THR A 53 2.32 -2.32 5.55
C THR A 53 2.42 -3.23 4.34
N ALA A 54 1.35 -3.38 3.57
CA ALA A 54 1.34 -4.21 2.36
C ALA A 54 2.33 -3.68 1.31
N ILE A 55 2.36 -2.37 1.08
CA ILE A 55 3.32 -1.76 0.15
C ILE A 55 4.76 -1.97 0.63
N ILE A 56 5.02 -1.65 1.90
CA ILE A 56 6.38 -1.75 2.45
C ILE A 56 6.83 -3.21 2.57
N TYR A 57 5.94 -4.16 2.85
CA TYR A 57 6.25 -5.58 3.01
C TYR A 57 6.96 -6.21 1.81
N HIS A 58 6.63 -5.76 0.60
CA HIS A 58 7.25 -6.28 -0.62
C HIS A 58 8.67 -5.78 -0.83
N ILE A 59 9.02 -4.59 -0.35
CA ILE A 59 10.34 -4.00 -0.56
C ILE A 59 11.46 -4.87 0.04
N PRO A 60 11.46 -5.23 1.34
CA PRO A 60 12.50 -6.07 1.90
C PRO A 60 12.49 -7.50 1.34
N GLN A 61 11.37 -8.00 0.83
CA GLN A 61 11.35 -9.28 0.13
C GLN A 61 12.16 -9.21 -1.18
N ILE A 62 11.95 -8.15 -1.97
CA ILE A 62 12.75 -7.89 -3.18
C ILE A 62 14.23 -7.74 -2.83
N VAL A 63 14.54 -6.95 -1.81
CA VAL A 63 15.92 -6.75 -1.33
C VAL A 63 16.57 -8.09 -0.98
N LYS A 64 15.87 -8.95 -0.23
CA LYS A 64 16.35 -10.27 0.17
C LYS A 64 16.52 -11.21 -1.01
N LEU A 65 15.52 -11.29 -1.89
CA LEU A 65 15.51 -12.18 -3.05
C LEU A 65 16.63 -11.86 -4.03
N GLN A 66 16.85 -10.58 -4.29
CA GLN A 66 17.86 -10.11 -5.23
C GLN A 66 19.21 -9.81 -4.58
N GLN A 67 19.37 -10.11 -3.29
CA GLN A 67 20.59 -9.85 -2.52
C GLN A 67 21.07 -8.40 -2.64
N LEU A 68 20.13 -7.45 -2.70
CA LEU A 68 20.43 -6.04 -2.78
C LEU A 68 20.94 -5.50 -1.43
N PRO A 69 21.74 -4.43 -1.44
CA PRO A 69 22.10 -3.75 -0.21
C PRO A 69 20.86 -3.15 0.45
N LEU A 70 20.86 -3.14 1.79
CA LEU A 70 19.76 -2.55 2.56
C LEU A 70 19.63 -1.05 2.25
N PRO A 71 18.43 -0.56 1.94
CA PRO A 71 18.22 0.85 1.73
C PRO A 71 18.45 1.62 3.05
N ARG A 72 19.06 2.78 2.97
CA ARG A 72 19.17 3.70 4.11
C ARG A 72 17.95 4.59 4.26
N HIS A 73 17.28 4.86 3.16
CA HIS A 73 16.12 5.73 3.10
C HIS A 73 15.06 5.17 2.15
N ILE A 74 13.79 5.42 2.49
CA ILE A 74 12.66 5.22 1.59
C ILE A 74 12.05 6.59 1.36
N SER A 75 12.04 7.02 0.10
CA SER A 75 11.43 8.27 -0.31
C SER A 75 10.01 8.03 -0.79
N LEU A 76 9.09 8.78 -0.24
CA LEU A 76 7.67 8.71 -0.58
C LEU A 76 7.30 9.97 -1.37
N SER A 77 6.92 9.79 -2.62
CA SER A 77 6.62 10.90 -3.55
C SER A 77 5.22 10.81 -4.13
N GLY A 78 4.77 11.89 -4.73
CA GLY A 78 3.45 12.00 -5.32
C GLY A 78 2.35 12.33 -4.30
N ASN A 79 1.16 12.68 -4.80
CA ASN A 79 0.04 13.07 -3.93
C ASN A 79 -0.45 11.93 -3.03
N GLY A 80 -0.32 10.69 -3.46
CA GLY A 80 -0.66 9.51 -2.65
C GLY A 80 0.17 9.40 -1.37
N SER A 81 1.40 9.93 -1.34
CA SER A 81 2.24 9.91 -0.15
C SER A 81 1.67 10.73 1.02
N LYS A 82 0.76 11.67 0.73
CA LYS A 82 0.09 12.47 1.77
C LYS A 82 -0.82 11.64 2.68
N VAL A 83 -1.30 10.50 2.19
CA VAL A 83 -2.11 9.54 2.96
C VAL A 83 -1.36 9.03 4.20
N ILE A 84 -0.04 9.01 4.17
CA ILE A 84 0.77 8.58 5.31
C ILE A 84 0.57 9.46 6.53
N LYS A 85 0.22 10.72 6.34
CA LYS A 85 -0.11 11.64 7.45
C LYS A 85 -1.34 11.21 8.24
N ILE A 86 -2.23 10.40 7.65
CA ILE A 86 -3.36 9.78 8.38
C ILE A 86 -2.84 8.77 9.40
N ILE A 87 -1.76 8.06 9.07
CA ILE A 87 -1.16 7.08 9.98
C ILE A 87 -0.41 7.79 11.10
N SER A 88 0.50 8.68 10.75
CA SER A 88 1.27 9.50 11.69
C SER A 88 1.86 10.72 11.00
N THR A 89 1.87 11.84 11.70
CA THR A 89 2.63 13.04 11.31
C THR A 89 4.09 12.96 11.78
N ASP A 90 4.39 12.06 12.72
CA ASP A 90 5.74 11.82 13.21
C ASP A 90 6.47 10.81 12.30
N THR A 91 7.41 11.34 11.53
CA THR A 91 8.25 10.54 10.62
C THR A 91 9.19 9.58 11.36
N SER A 92 9.49 9.83 12.62
CA SER A 92 10.34 8.94 13.43
C SER A 92 9.61 7.66 13.79
N ILE A 93 8.32 7.74 14.13
CA ILE A 93 7.45 6.59 14.38
C ILE A 93 7.29 5.76 13.10
N LEU A 94 7.01 6.41 11.97
CA LEU A 94 6.91 5.74 10.67
C LEU A 94 8.22 5.06 10.28
N SER A 95 9.36 5.71 10.51
CA SER A 95 10.68 5.12 10.25
C SER A 95 10.92 3.89 11.12
N SER A 96 10.59 3.96 12.41
CA SER A 96 10.69 2.84 13.33
C SER A 96 9.78 1.67 12.92
N TYR A 97 8.56 1.97 12.51
CA TYR A 97 7.61 0.97 12.01
C TYR A 97 8.11 0.30 10.73
N THR A 98 8.55 1.09 9.77
CA THR A 98 9.12 0.60 8.51
C THR A 98 10.36 -0.25 8.74
N LYS A 99 11.26 0.20 9.63
CA LYS A 99 12.44 -0.57 10.04
C LYS A 99 12.02 -1.92 10.62
N LYS A 100 10.98 -1.96 11.47
CA LYS A 100 10.47 -3.19 12.06
C LYS A 100 9.95 -4.17 11.01
N ILE A 101 9.27 -3.68 9.96
CA ILE A 101 8.85 -4.50 8.82
C ILE A 101 10.07 -5.14 8.16
N PHE A 102 11.09 -4.34 7.84
CA PHE A 102 12.32 -4.83 7.23
C PHE A 102 13.03 -5.88 8.11
N GLU A 103 13.18 -5.62 9.39
CA GLU A 103 13.80 -6.56 10.34
C GLU A 103 13.07 -7.89 10.38
N MET A 104 11.75 -7.86 10.39
CA MET A 104 10.94 -9.10 10.45
C MET A 104 10.97 -9.88 9.13
N VAL A 105 10.95 -9.22 7.98
CA VAL A 105 10.99 -9.90 6.68
C VAL A 105 12.38 -10.46 6.38
N ILE A 106 13.43 -9.69 6.66
CA ILE A 106 14.81 -10.10 6.39
C ILE A 106 15.30 -11.11 7.45
N GLY A 107 14.75 -11.02 8.65
CA GLY A 107 15.15 -11.88 9.78
C GLY A 107 16.43 -11.41 10.47
N GLN A 108 16.78 -10.12 10.34
CA GLN A 108 17.97 -9.52 10.96
C GLN A 108 17.60 -8.25 11.70
N ASN A 109 18.23 -8.02 12.84
CA ASN A 109 18.11 -6.75 13.56
C ASN A 109 19.11 -5.74 12.95
N PHE A 110 18.63 -4.58 12.55
CA PHE A 110 19.46 -3.53 11.95
C PHE A 110 20.18 -2.65 12.97
N GLY A 111 19.99 -2.92 14.26
CA GLY A 111 20.66 -2.17 15.33
C GLY A 111 20.41 -0.66 15.23
N THR A 112 21.47 0.12 15.20
CA THR A 112 21.42 1.58 15.07
C THR A 112 21.36 2.07 13.62
N ASN A 113 21.38 1.17 12.62
CA ASN A 113 21.31 1.59 11.22
C ASN A 113 19.98 2.32 10.97
N PRO A 114 20.03 3.59 10.58
CA PRO A 114 18.81 4.34 10.32
C PRO A 114 18.20 3.88 8.98
N LEU A 115 16.98 3.35 9.04
CA LEU A 115 16.12 3.32 7.88
C LEU A 115 15.17 4.51 8.01
N GLY A 116 15.47 5.60 7.35
CA GLY A 116 14.67 6.81 7.42
C GLY A 116 13.57 6.86 6.37
N ILE A 117 12.39 7.33 6.76
CA ILE A 117 11.38 7.75 5.80
C ILE A 117 11.64 9.21 5.44
N ILE A 118 11.85 9.47 4.16
CA ILE A 118 11.95 10.82 3.63
C ILE A 118 10.62 11.15 2.96
N GLY A 119 9.82 11.97 3.62
CA GLY A 119 8.67 12.60 2.98
C GLY A 119 9.17 13.74 2.09
N LEU A 120 8.82 13.70 0.83
CA LEU A 120 9.06 14.84 -0.03
C LEU A 120 8.12 15.98 0.36
N ASP A 121 8.72 17.12 0.64
CA ASP A 121 8.09 18.27 1.26
C ASP A 121 6.96 18.90 0.45
N LYS A 122 6.23 19.66 1.17
CA LYS A 122 4.92 20.31 1.08
C LYS A 122 4.47 20.82 -0.29
N GLU A 123 5.35 21.18 -1.20
CA GLU A 123 4.98 21.84 -2.47
C GLU A 123 5.44 21.11 -3.74
N GLY A 124 6.36 20.15 -3.63
CA GLY A 124 7.05 19.55 -4.77
C GLY A 124 6.64 18.12 -5.15
N CYS A 125 5.67 17.51 -4.46
CA CYS A 125 5.37 16.09 -4.66
C CYS A 125 4.95 15.73 -6.10
N LYS A 126 4.21 16.62 -6.77
CA LYS A 126 3.83 16.42 -8.19
C LYS A 126 4.96 16.69 -9.17
N GLU A 127 5.89 17.56 -8.78
CA GLU A 127 6.97 18.04 -9.64
C GLU A 127 8.24 17.20 -9.53
N SER A 128 8.36 16.37 -8.48
CA SER A 128 9.60 15.63 -8.21
C SER A 128 9.98 14.69 -9.35
N THR A 129 9.01 14.05 -9.99
CA THR A 129 9.27 13.20 -11.17
C THR A 129 9.73 14.03 -12.36
N CYS A 130 9.07 15.17 -12.61
CA CYS A 130 9.46 16.07 -13.69
C CYS A 130 10.82 16.72 -13.43
N LYS A 131 11.07 17.16 -12.18
CA LYS A 131 12.36 17.70 -11.76
C LYS A 131 13.47 16.66 -11.85
N GLY A 132 13.19 15.42 -11.44
CA GLY A 132 14.12 14.30 -11.60
C GLY A 132 14.46 14.02 -13.06
N GLY A 133 13.48 14.08 -13.96
CA GLY A 133 13.70 13.92 -15.40
C GLY A 133 14.49 15.07 -16.04
N ILE A 134 14.36 16.28 -15.51
CA ILE A 134 15.11 17.45 -16.00
C ILE A 134 16.54 17.48 -15.45
N LEU A 135 16.70 17.09 -14.18
CA LEU A 135 17.99 17.09 -13.48
C LEU A 135 18.79 15.80 -13.68
N GLY A 136 18.12 14.76 -14.17
CA GLY A 136 18.76 13.48 -14.46
C GLY A 136 19.83 13.65 -15.52
N SER A 137 21.10 13.56 -15.13
CA SER A 137 22.14 13.12 -16.03
C SER A 137 21.70 11.80 -16.67
N GLU A 138 22.03 11.57 -17.91
CA GLU A 138 21.76 10.30 -18.59
C GLU A 138 22.07 9.14 -17.63
N PRO A 139 21.13 8.19 -17.46
CA PRO A 139 21.40 7.07 -16.57
C PRO A 139 22.67 6.40 -17.03
N ASP A 140 23.64 6.23 -16.12
CA ASP A 140 24.81 5.42 -16.38
C ASP A 140 24.33 4.14 -17.04
N GLY A 141 24.81 3.83 -18.25
CA GLY A 141 24.31 2.70 -19.06
C GLY A 141 24.41 1.32 -18.38
N ASN A 142 24.95 1.29 -17.16
CA ASN A 142 24.92 0.16 -16.25
C ASN A 142 23.63 0.06 -15.40
N LEU A 143 22.83 1.13 -15.27
CA LEU A 143 21.57 1.09 -14.53
C LEU A 143 20.44 0.43 -15.33
N GLU A 144 20.44 0.54 -16.65
CA GLU A 144 19.43 -0.11 -17.50
C GLU A 144 19.46 -1.66 -17.41
N LYS A 145 20.57 -2.25 -17.01
CA LYS A 145 20.69 -3.71 -16.84
C LYS A 145 20.30 -4.21 -15.44
N GLN A 146 20.03 -3.33 -14.49
CA GLN A 146 20.01 -3.75 -13.09
C GLN A 146 18.64 -3.87 -12.43
N VAL A 147 17.54 -3.42 -13.00
CA VAL A 147 16.30 -3.42 -12.21
C VAL A 147 15.11 -3.94 -13.00
N ILE A 148 15.16 -5.19 -13.42
CA ILE A 148 13.91 -5.95 -13.50
C ILE A 148 13.63 -6.39 -12.07
N LEU A 149 12.92 -5.53 -11.33
CA LEU A 149 12.40 -5.85 -10.01
C LEU A 149 11.34 -6.95 -10.19
N LYS A 150 11.75 -8.19 -10.01
CA LYS A 150 10.80 -9.28 -9.82
C LYS A 150 10.14 -9.03 -8.48
N SER A 151 8.83 -8.79 -8.48
CA SER A 151 8.11 -8.59 -7.23
C SER A 151 8.07 -9.91 -6.46
N SER A 152 8.29 -9.84 -5.17
CA SER A 152 8.11 -10.99 -4.29
C SER A 152 6.62 -11.36 -4.23
N GLY A 153 6.33 -12.63 -4.29
CA GLY A 153 4.96 -13.15 -4.34
C GLY A 153 4.47 -13.39 -5.77
N ASP A 154 5.06 -12.69 -6.74
CA ASP A 154 4.87 -12.90 -8.16
C ASP A 154 6.24 -13.10 -8.83
N GLU A 155 7.08 -13.91 -8.23
CA GLU A 155 8.43 -14.23 -8.73
C GLU A 155 8.40 -14.78 -10.15
N LEU A 156 7.27 -15.30 -10.54
CA LEU A 156 7.00 -15.84 -11.88
C LEU A 156 6.48 -14.77 -12.86
N MET A 157 6.14 -13.58 -12.41
CA MET A 157 5.46 -12.57 -13.24
C MET A 157 6.29 -12.09 -14.45
N SER A 158 7.59 -12.15 -14.41
CA SER A 158 8.39 -11.67 -15.54
C SER A 158 8.06 -12.38 -16.86
N ASN A 159 7.33 -13.50 -16.81
CA ASN A 159 6.96 -14.32 -17.97
C ASN A 159 5.50 -14.75 -17.96
N VAL A 160 4.68 -14.26 -17.02
CA VAL A 160 3.27 -14.63 -16.94
C VAL A 160 2.47 -13.75 -17.88
N VAL A 161 1.76 -14.36 -18.80
CA VAL A 161 0.78 -13.68 -19.63
C VAL A 161 -0.62 -13.85 -19.01
N PHE A 162 -1.50 -12.91 -19.30
CA PHE A 162 -2.83 -12.87 -18.69
C PHE A 162 -3.61 -14.18 -18.85
N GLY A 163 -3.56 -14.77 -20.04
CA GLY A 163 -4.24 -16.04 -20.33
C GLY A 163 -3.62 -17.29 -19.66
N SER A 164 -2.42 -17.17 -19.06
CA SER A 164 -1.76 -18.29 -18.37
C SER A 164 -2.06 -18.34 -16.87
N ILE A 165 -2.89 -17.45 -16.36
CA ILE A 165 -3.28 -17.44 -14.95
C ILE A 165 -4.25 -18.58 -14.68
N ASP A 166 -3.75 -19.66 -14.12
CA ASP A 166 -4.50 -20.84 -13.73
C ASP A 166 -4.90 -20.84 -12.25
N GLU A 167 -5.65 -21.84 -11.83
CA GLU A 167 -6.09 -21.99 -10.44
C GLU A 167 -4.92 -22.24 -9.48
N ALA A 168 -3.81 -22.83 -9.94
CA ALA A 168 -2.63 -23.05 -9.11
C ALA A 168 -1.93 -21.73 -8.82
N TYR A 169 -1.85 -20.85 -9.82
CA TYR A 169 -1.32 -19.49 -9.65
C TYR A 169 -2.20 -18.66 -8.69
N LYS A 170 -3.53 -18.67 -8.88
CA LYS A 170 -4.47 -17.98 -7.99
C LYS A 170 -4.32 -18.46 -6.55
N LYS A 171 -4.23 -19.76 -6.32
CA LYS A 171 -4.01 -20.33 -5.00
C LYS A 171 -2.68 -19.88 -4.36
N THR A 172 -1.65 -19.71 -5.17
CA THR A 172 -0.37 -19.17 -4.70
C THR A 172 -0.52 -17.72 -4.23
N VAL A 173 -1.28 -16.91 -4.96
CA VAL A 173 -1.59 -15.52 -4.58
C VAL A 173 -2.41 -15.47 -3.29
N GLU A 174 -3.43 -16.33 -3.13
CA GLU A 174 -4.20 -16.45 -1.89
C GLU A 174 -3.30 -16.77 -0.70
N GLN A 175 -2.44 -17.78 -0.84
CA GLN A 175 -1.49 -18.16 0.22
C GLN A 175 -0.52 -17.04 0.56
N SER A 176 -0.05 -16.30 -0.45
CA SER A 176 0.82 -15.13 -0.24
C SER A 176 0.10 -14.04 0.55
N THR A 177 -1.17 -13.78 0.23
CA THR A 177 -2.00 -12.80 0.93
C THR A 177 -2.27 -13.23 2.38
N GLN A 178 -2.56 -14.52 2.62
CA GLN A 178 -2.72 -15.07 3.98
C GLN A 178 -1.45 -14.92 4.81
N LYS A 179 -0.28 -15.25 4.24
CA LYS A 179 1.02 -15.04 4.89
C LYS A 179 1.28 -13.59 5.24
N PHE A 180 0.85 -12.68 4.36
CA PHE A 180 0.92 -11.25 4.65
C PHE A 180 0.04 -10.87 5.85
N PHE A 181 -1.19 -11.37 5.96
CA PHE A 181 -2.04 -11.10 7.12
C PHE A 181 -1.42 -11.66 8.41
N GLU A 182 -0.90 -12.88 8.40
CA GLU A 182 -0.18 -13.46 9.55
C GLU A 182 1.01 -12.57 9.95
N PHE A 183 1.78 -12.11 8.96
CA PHE A 183 2.88 -11.18 9.17
C PHE A 183 2.38 -9.88 9.81
N PHE A 184 1.30 -9.28 9.28
CA PHE A 184 0.73 -8.04 9.81
C PHE A 184 0.34 -8.18 11.27
N PHE A 185 -0.37 -9.23 11.65
CA PHE A 185 -0.76 -9.46 13.05
C PHE A 185 0.44 -9.73 13.96
N SER A 186 1.45 -10.45 13.48
CA SER A 186 2.71 -10.61 14.20
C SER A 186 3.44 -9.27 14.38
N LEU A 187 3.40 -8.41 13.39
CA LEU A 187 3.97 -7.06 13.48
C LEU A 187 3.21 -6.20 14.49
N CYS A 188 1.87 -6.22 14.47
CA CYS A 188 1.04 -5.51 15.44
C CYS A 188 1.35 -5.92 16.89
N SER A 189 1.63 -7.21 17.13
CA SER A 189 1.99 -7.69 18.48
C SER A 189 3.40 -7.28 18.92
N LYS A 190 4.29 -6.98 17.99
CA LYS A 190 5.71 -6.63 18.24
C LYS A 190 6.00 -5.13 18.19
N PHE A 191 5.04 -4.36 17.72
CA PHE A 191 5.14 -2.90 17.62
C PHE A 191 3.97 -2.30 18.39
N SER A 192 4.23 -1.53 19.44
CA SER A 192 3.20 -0.95 20.31
C SER A 192 2.22 -0.07 19.52
N MET A 193 1.24 -0.71 18.85
CA MET A 193 0.29 -0.04 17.95
C MET A 193 -0.51 1.04 18.65
N LYS A 194 -0.90 0.80 19.93
CA LYS A 194 -1.64 1.75 20.72
C LYS A 194 -0.82 3.01 21.02
N ASP A 195 0.43 2.84 21.44
CA ASP A 195 1.26 3.97 21.88
C ASP A 195 1.77 4.78 20.69
N ASN A 196 2.03 4.12 19.56
CA ASN A 196 2.61 4.75 18.38
C ASN A 196 1.57 5.30 17.41
N PHE A 197 0.43 4.62 17.25
CA PHE A 197 -0.58 4.98 16.26
C PHE A 197 -1.97 5.21 16.87
N GLY A 198 -2.16 4.97 18.16
CA GLY A 198 -3.46 5.05 18.82
C GLY A 198 -4.42 3.91 18.42
N ILE A 199 -3.90 2.81 17.88
CA ILE A 199 -4.71 1.67 17.39
C ILE A 199 -4.80 0.63 18.51
N THR A 200 -6.01 0.35 18.97
CA THR A 200 -6.27 -0.62 20.04
C THR A 200 -6.30 -2.07 19.52
N ASN A 201 -6.25 -3.02 20.45
CA ASN A 201 -6.39 -4.43 20.10
C ASN A 201 -7.77 -4.74 19.50
N ASN A 202 -8.82 -4.02 19.91
CA ASN A 202 -10.16 -4.22 19.37
C ASN A 202 -10.19 -3.97 17.85
N SER A 203 -9.58 -2.89 17.38
CA SER A 203 -9.50 -2.60 15.94
C SER A 203 -8.65 -3.63 15.19
N ILE A 204 -7.58 -4.14 15.82
CA ILE A 204 -6.75 -5.22 15.24
C ILE A 204 -7.57 -6.51 15.14
N ASP A 205 -8.34 -6.85 16.17
CA ASP A 205 -9.17 -8.06 16.20
C ASP A 205 -10.33 -7.96 15.21
N THR A 206 -10.91 -6.78 15.02
CA THR A 206 -11.88 -6.52 13.94
C THR A 206 -11.28 -6.84 12.58
N VAL A 207 -10.10 -6.31 12.26
CA VAL A 207 -9.41 -6.64 10.99
C VAL A 207 -9.19 -8.15 10.88
N ARG A 208 -8.79 -8.84 11.97
CA ARG A 208 -8.56 -10.28 11.97
C ARG A 208 -9.81 -11.09 11.65
N GLN A 209 -10.97 -10.68 12.13
CA GLN A 209 -12.24 -11.35 11.85
C GLN A 209 -12.58 -11.39 10.36
N TYR A 210 -12.21 -10.33 9.64
CA TYR A 210 -12.46 -10.25 8.20
C TYR A 210 -11.40 -10.97 7.33
N CYS A 211 -10.26 -11.36 7.88
CA CYS A 211 -9.19 -12.02 7.12
C CYS A 211 -9.52 -13.46 6.66
N ASN A 212 -10.59 -14.06 7.17
CA ASN A 212 -11.04 -15.41 6.79
C ASN A 212 -11.99 -15.41 5.57
N GLN A 213 -12.08 -14.30 4.85
CA GLN A 213 -12.91 -14.21 3.65
C GLN A 213 -12.32 -15.00 2.48
N ASP A 214 -13.16 -15.35 1.53
CA ASP A 214 -12.76 -16.01 0.29
C ASP A 214 -11.96 -15.03 -0.60
N LEU A 215 -10.64 -15.10 -0.49
CA LEU A 215 -9.72 -14.27 -1.26
C LEU A 215 -9.77 -14.60 -2.77
N GLY A 216 -10.10 -15.83 -3.13
CA GLY A 216 -10.21 -16.26 -4.52
C GLY A 216 -11.30 -15.50 -5.27
N THR A 217 -12.42 -15.22 -4.63
CA THR A 217 -13.49 -14.40 -5.19
C THR A 217 -12.99 -13.00 -5.56
N PHE A 218 -12.15 -12.39 -4.73
CA PHE A 218 -11.57 -11.06 -5.02
C PHE A 218 -10.57 -11.10 -6.17
N ILE A 219 -9.77 -12.16 -6.26
CA ILE A 219 -8.83 -12.36 -7.38
C ILE A 219 -9.61 -12.49 -8.69
N ASN A 220 -10.62 -13.36 -8.73
CA ASN A 220 -11.44 -13.57 -9.92
C ASN A 220 -12.12 -12.28 -10.36
N ARG A 221 -12.72 -11.54 -9.43
CA ARG A 221 -13.34 -10.24 -9.73
C ARG A 221 -12.34 -9.22 -10.29
N GLY A 222 -11.13 -9.18 -9.75
CA GLY A 222 -10.05 -8.32 -10.25
C GLY A 222 -9.66 -8.68 -11.68
N LEU A 223 -9.48 -9.97 -11.96
CA LEU A 223 -9.17 -10.48 -13.28
C LEU A 223 -10.30 -10.21 -14.30
N ASP A 224 -11.56 -10.36 -13.90
CA ASP A 224 -12.73 -10.08 -14.78
C ASP A 224 -12.81 -8.59 -15.16
N ILE A 225 -12.43 -7.70 -14.26
CA ILE A 225 -12.34 -6.27 -14.56
C ILE A 225 -11.25 -6.01 -15.58
N GLN A 226 -10.09 -6.64 -15.42
CA GLN A 226 -8.95 -6.43 -16.31
C GLN A 226 -9.10 -7.09 -17.68
N ARG A 227 -9.88 -8.16 -17.80
CA ARG A 227 -10.18 -8.78 -19.11
C ARG A 227 -10.74 -7.83 -20.15
N LYS A 228 -11.20 -6.66 -19.72
CA LYS A 228 -11.69 -5.62 -20.65
C LYS A 228 -10.54 -4.88 -21.36
N ASP A 229 -9.36 -4.87 -20.73
CA ASP A 229 -8.22 -4.05 -21.14
C ASP A 229 -7.00 -4.91 -21.54
N TYR A 230 -7.07 -6.25 -21.38
CA TYR A 230 -6.01 -7.19 -21.67
C TYR A 230 -6.46 -8.31 -22.60
N GLU A 231 -5.57 -8.66 -23.54
CA GLU A 231 -5.66 -9.90 -24.32
C GLU A 231 -4.92 -11.03 -23.57
N ASP A 232 -5.25 -12.30 -23.90
CA ASP A 232 -4.63 -13.47 -23.25
C ASP A 232 -3.10 -13.53 -23.43
N SER A 233 -2.59 -12.93 -24.50
CA SER A 233 -1.15 -12.82 -24.78
C SER A 233 -0.43 -11.69 -24.08
N ASP A 234 -1.17 -10.76 -23.45
CA ASP A 234 -0.58 -9.60 -22.81
C ASP A 234 0.17 -10.00 -21.53
N PRO A 235 1.37 -9.44 -21.30
CA PRO A 235 2.08 -9.66 -20.06
C PRO A 235 1.35 -8.96 -18.90
N LEU A 236 1.29 -9.62 -17.74
CA LEU A 236 0.80 -8.99 -16.52
C LEU A 236 1.63 -7.75 -16.20
N ARG A 237 0.95 -6.61 -16.05
CA ARG A 237 1.58 -5.31 -15.74
C ARG A 237 1.62 -5.00 -14.25
N GLU A 238 0.80 -5.70 -13.47
CA GLU A 238 0.69 -5.49 -12.02
C GLU A 238 0.55 -6.83 -11.29
N THR A 239 0.94 -6.84 -10.02
CA THR A 239 0.86 -8.02 -9.18
C THR A 239 -0.57 -8.34 -8.79
N LEU A 240 -0.96 -9.62 -8.87
CA LEU A 240 -2.28 -10.08 -8.45
C LEU A 240 -2.48 -9.99 -6.92
N PHE A 241 -1.43 -9.83 -6.14
CA PHE A 241 -1.50 -9.68 -4.68
C PHE A 241 -2.44 -8.54 -4.25
N PHE A 242 -2.47 -7.44 -5.00
CA PHE A 242 -3.33 -6.31 -4.65
C PHE A 242 -4.82 -6.53 -4.91
N TYR A 243 -5.22 -7.55 -5.67
CA TYR A 243 -6.64 -7.84 -5.92
C TYR A 243 -7.35 -8.37 -4.67
N PRO A 244 -6.87 -9.44 -4.01
CA PRO A 244 -7.47 -9.89 -2.77
C PRO A 244 -7.34 -8.84 -1.66
N LEU A 245 -6.22 -8.12 -1.59
CA LEU A 245 -6.05 -7.04 -0.63
C LEU A 245 -7.06 -5.91 -0.83
N LYS A 246 -7.26 -5.45 -2.08
CA LYS A 246 -8.26 -4.41 -2.40
C LYS A 246 -9.67 -4.85 -2.07
N GLY A 247 -10.02 -6.10 -2.41
CA GLY A 247 -11.34 -6.65 -2.07
C GLY A 247 -11.54 -6.73 -0.56
N PHE A 248 -10.56 -7.22 0.15
CA PHE A 248 -10.55 -7.26 1.61
C PHE A 248 -10.73 -5.86 2.23
N LEU A 249 -9.92 -4.87 1.83
CA LEU A 249 -10.01 -3.51 2.34
C LEU A 249 -11.36 -2.86 2.04
N SER A 250 -11.92 -3.11 0.87
CA SER A 250 -13.25 -2.60 0.51
C SER A 250 -14.33 -3.18 1.42
N ASN A 251 -14.28 -4.47 1.71
CA ASN A 251 -15.22 -5.11 2.63
C ASN A 251 -15.02 -4.63 4.07
N LEU A 252 -13.78 -4.48 4.50
CA LEU A 252 -13.48 -3.95 5.83
C LEU A 252 -14.08 -2.55 6.02
N ILE A 253 -13.85 -1.64 5.07
CA ILE A 253 -14.38 -0.27 5.12
C ILE A 253 -15.92 -0.27 5.15
N ASN A 254 -16.58 -1.14 4.38
CA ASN A 254 -18.03 -1.21 4.38
C ASN A 254 -18.62 -1.66 5.72
N ASN A 255 -17.92 -2.54 6.43
CA ASN A 255 -18.38 -3.09 7.70
C ASN A 255 -17.90 -2.30 8.94
N LEU A 256 -17.01 -1.34 8.78
CA LEU A 256 -16.61 -0.43 9.85
C LEU A 256 -17.67 0.66 10.14
N ASN A 257 -18.64 0.82 9.23
CA ASN A 257 -19.69 1.83 9.33
C ASN A 257 -21.01 1.28 9.91
N ASP A 258 -21.07 -0.01 10.20
CA ASP A 258 -22.19 -0.67 10.87
C ASP A 258 -21.90 -0.85 12.38
#